data_d68c538983ad60d3bdd76e58fc5c8614
#
_entry.id   d68c538983ad60d3bdd76e58fc5c8614
#
_cell.length_a   1.000
_cell.length_b   1.000
_cell.length_c   1.000
_cell.angle_alpha   90.00
_cell.angle_beta   90.00
_cell.angle_gamma   90.00
#
_symmetry.space_group_name_H-M   'P 1'
#
loop_
_entity.id
_entity.type
_entity.pdbx_description
1 polymer ?
#
loop_
_entity_poly.entity_id
_entity_poly.type
_entity_poly.pdbx_seq_one_letter_code
_entity_poly.pdbx_strand_id
1 'polypeptide(L)'
;MVVDMPYKTYRNPKEALINAKKIISQTGCDAVKLEGGNKIIKTVRYLIKNKVQVMGHIGLLPQLERGNFIFKGKNQIERNKILNDAKALSSSGVFSIVLECVEKSLAKIITNSVKVPTIGIGASAHCDGQILVTDDLLGLNPNNFRFVKKYANLRKVIDKTIPWRGKG
;
A
#
# COMPACT_ATOMS: atom_id res chain seq x y z
N MET A 1 6.22 13.60 -2.32
CA MET A 1 6.44 12.22 -2.86
C MET A 1 6.56 11.24 -1.70
N VAL A 2 5.96 10.03 -1.81
CA VAL A 2 6.08 8.95 -0.81
C VAL A 2 6.82 7.78 -1.46
N VAL A 3 7.81 7.21 -0.76
CA VAL A 3 8.60 6.08 -1.25
C VAL A 3 8.38 4.86 -0.36
N ASP A 4 8.14 3.70 -0.96
CA ASP A 4 7.99 2.45 -0.24
C ASP A 4 9.31 1.98 0.34
N MET A 5 9.32 1.65 1.63
CA MET A 5 10.46 0.97 2.22
C MET A 5 10.50 -0.48 1.70
N PRO A 6 11.62 -0.91 1.11
CA PRO A 6 11.73 -2.26 0.57
C PRO A 6 11.53 -3.34 1.64
N TYR A 7 11.06 -4.52 1.21
CA TYR A 7 10.89 -5.67 2.09
C TYR A 7 12.17 -5.97 2.91
N LYS A 8 12.00 -6.28 4.18
CA LYS A 8 13.09 -6.55 5.14
C LYS A 8 13.99 -5.37 5.52
N THR A 9 13.71 -4.13 5.11
CA THR A 9 14.51 -2.96 5.49
C THR A 9 14.01 -2.24 6.74
N TYR A 10 12.93 -2.74 7.36
CA TYR A 10 12.31 -2.16 8.57
C TYR A 10 11.95 -3.22 9.63
N ARG A 11 12.82 -4.25 9.78
CA ARG A 11 12.63 -5.37 10.73
C ARG A 11 12.64 -4.93 12.18
N ASN A 12 13.34 -3.87 12.49
CA ASN A 12 13.37 -3.25 13.82
C ASN A 12 13.45 -1.71 13.70
N PRO A 13 13.12 -0.97 14.78
CA PRO A 13 13.05 0.49 14.74
C PRO A 13 14.34 1.20 14.33
N LYS A 14 15.50 0.72 14.79
CA LYS A 14 16.80 1.34 14.50
C LYS A 14 17.19 1.16 13.03
N GLU A 15 17.07 -0.06 12.51
CA GLU A 15 17.30 -0.36 11.09
C GLU A 15 16.35 0.44 10.20
N ALA A 16 15.07 0.49 10.54
CA ALA A 16 14.08 1.26 9.81
C ALA A 16 14.45 2.75 9.73
N LEU A 17 14.92 3.35 10.83
CA LEU A 17 15.31 4.76 10.84
C LEU A 17 16.51 5.05 9.94
N ILE A 18 17.53 4.19 9.98
CA ILE A 18 18.73 4.32 9.12
C ILE A 18 18.29 4.26 7.64
N ASN A 19 17.50 3.26 7.28
CA ASN A 19 17.05 3.06 5.91
C ASN A 19 16.10 4.16 5.43
N ALA A 20 15.15 4.61 6.28
CA ALA A 20 14.24 5.69 5.94
C ALA A 20 15.01 7.02 5.69
N LYS A 21 15.96 7.38 6.55
CA LYS A 21 16.81 8.56 6.36
C LYS A 21 17.64 8.47 5.07
N LYS A 22 18.18 7.28 4.77
CA LYS A 22 18.92 7.04 3.52
C LYS A 22 18.03 7.23 2.30
N ILE A 23 16.80 6.68 2.31
CA ILE A 23 15.83 6.86 1.22
C ILE A 23 15.53 8.35 1.04
N ILE A 24 15.16 9.05 2.10
CA ILE A 24 14.81 10.48 2.05
C ILE A 24 16.00 11.31 1.50
N SER A 25 17.21 11.08 1.99
CA SER A 25 18.39 11.85 1.55
C SER A 25 18.78 11.58 0.10
N GLN A 26 18.57 10.37 -0.40
CA GLN A 26 18.94 9.99 -1.77
C GLN A 26 17.87 10.33 -2.81
N THR A 27 16.60 10.35 -2.43
CA THR A 27 15.48 10.55 -3.36
C THR A 27 14.82 11.92 -3.26
N GLY A 28 15.05 12.65 -2.16
CA GLY A 28 14.35 13.90 -1.85
C GLY A 28 12.85 13.69 -1.55
N CYS A 29 12.41 12.46 -1.20
CA CYS A 29 11.01 12.21 -0.88
C CYS A 29 10.61 12.83 0.46
N ASP A 30 9.30 13.12 0.59
CA ASP A 30 8.73 13.74 1.79
C ASP A 30 8.42 12.72 2.88
N ALA A 31 8.16 11.46 2.50
CA ALA A 31 7.70 10.43 3.41
C ALA A 31 8.06 9.02 2.93
N VAL A 32 7.97 8.06 3.84
CA VAL A 32 8.12 6.63 3.54
C VAL A 32 6.81 5.88 3.81
N LYS A 33 6.55 4.81 3.02
CA LYS A 33 5.43 3.90 3.25
C LYS A 33 5.92 2.57 3.81
N LEU A 34 5.21 2.05 4.82
CA LEU A 34 5.48 0.77 5.45
C LEU A 34 4.25 -0.13 5.41
N GLU A 35 4.44 -1.38 5.03
CA GLU A 35 3.40 -2.40 5.03
C GLU A 35 3.30 -3.12 6.38
N GLY A 36 2.08 -3.20 6.91
CA GLY A 36 1.76 -3.91 8.15
C GLY A 36 0.94 -3.06 9.12
N GLY A 37 0.34 -3.74 10.08
CA GLY A 37 -0.49 -3.12 11.13
C GLY A 37 0.23 -3.14 12.49
N ASN A 38 -0.42 -3.73 13.49
CA ASN A 38 0.10 -3.79 14.87
C ASN A 38 1.53 -4.31 14.99
N LYS A 39 1.98 -5.20 14.10
CA LYS A 39 3.33 -5.77 14.12
C LYS A 39 4.43 -4.73 13.95
N ILE A 40 4.16 -3.62 13.23
CA ILE A 40 5.16 -2.58 12.94
C ILE A 40 4.96 -1.29 13.75
N ILE A 41 3.98 -1.23 14.65
CA ILE A 41 3.64 -0.01 15.40
C ILE A 41 4.83 0.56 16.18
N LYS A 42 5.66 -0.29 16.79
CA LYS A 42 6.88 0.17 17.49
C LYS A 42 7.84 0.88 16.52
N THR A 43 8.00 0.32 15.33
CA THR A 43 8.83 0.91 14.26
C THR A 43 8.23 2.22 13.76
N VAL A 44 6.93 2.27 13.47
CA VAL A 44 6.23 3.47 13.02
C VAL A 44 6.38 4.61 14.04
N ARG A 45 6.09 4.36 15.32
CA ARG A 45 6.26 5.36 16.39
C ARG A 45 7.70 5.86 16.50
N TYR A 46 8.67 4.97 16.34
CA TYR A 46 10.07 5.34 16.42
C TYR A 46 10.49 6.24 15.26
N LEU A 47 10.03 5.95 14.03
CA LEU A 47 10.26 6.79 12.86
C LEU A 47 9.66 8.19 13.04
N ILE A 48 8.40 8.26 13.44
CA ILE A 48 7.69 9.53 13.66
C ILE A 48 8.34 10.37 14.76
N LYS A 49 8.75 9.74 15.87
CA LYS A 49 9.52 10.41 16.94
C LYS A 49 10.82 11.04 16.42
N ASN A 50 11.43 10.41 15.40
CA ASN A 50 12.65 10.90 14.74
C ASN A 50 12.37 11.78 13.51
N LYS A 51 11.16 12.39 13.42
CA LYS A 51 10.75 13.36 12.39
C LYS A 51 10.66 12.76 10.96
N VAL A 52 10.50 11.45 10.84
CA VAL A 52 10.21 10.80 9.56
C VAL A 52 8.69 10.73 9.38
N GLN A 53 8.18 11.28 8.29
CA GLN A 53 6.77 11.14 7.91
C GLN A 53 6.48 9.72 7.42
N VAL A 54 5.42 9.10 7.94
CA VAL A 54 5.09 7.71 7.64
C VAL A 54 3.66 7.59 7.10
N MET A 55 3.51 6.91 5.96
CA MET A 55 2.25 6.39 5.46
C MET A 55 2.13 4.93 5.85
N GLY A 56 1.00 4.53 6.46
CA GLY A 56 0.70 3.14 6.78
C GLY A 56 0.09 2.42 5.57
N HIS A 57 0.21 1.09 5.53
CA HIS A 57 -0.44 0.26 4.52
C HIS A 57 -0.94 -1.04 5.14
N ILE A 58 -2.24 -1.32 5.00
CA ILE A 58 -2.92 -2.52 5.50
C ILE A 58 -3.87 -3.11 4.45
N GLY A 59 -4.39 -4.29 4.75
CA GLY A 59 -5.18 -5.10 3.82
C GLY A 59 -4.30 -6.14 3.16
N LEU A 60 -4.30 -6.22 1.85
CA LEU A 60 -3.31 -6.96 1.09
C LEU A 60 -1.95 -6.29 1.26
N LEU A 61 -0.92 -7.08 1.47
CA LEU A 61 0.46 -6.62 1.66
C LEU A 61 1.35 -7.24 0.58
N PRO A 62 1.52 -6.58 -0.59
CA PRO A 62 2.19 -7.15 -1.76
C PRO A 62 3.62 -7.63 -1.49
N GLN A 63 4.34 -6.97 -0.58
CA GLN A 63 5.70 -7.37 -0.22
C GLN A 63 5.76 -8.69 0.57
N LEU A 64 4.67 -9.05 1.27
CA LEU A 64 4.59 -10.24 2.10
C LEU A 64 3.82 -11.39 1.43
N GLU A 65 2.86 -11.07 0.58
CA GLU A 65 1.93 -12.02 -0.03
C GLU A 65 2.19 -12.12 -1.53
N ARG A 66 3.08 -13.02 -1.94
CA ARG A 66 3.40 -13.23 -3.35
C ARG A 66 2.26 -13.95 -4.07
N GLY A 67 1.63 -13.27 -5.04
CA GLY A 67 0.90 -13.93 -6.13
C GLY A 67 -0.61 -14.13 -5.96
N ASN A 68 -1.22 -13.93 -4.79
CA ASN A 68 -2.66 -14.08 -4.60
C ASN A 68 -3.33 -12.77 -4.16
N PHE A 69 -3.86 -12.03 -5.13
CA PHE A 69 -4.66 -10.82 -4.86
C PHE A 69 -6.07 -11.20 -4.37
N ILE A 70 -6.18 -11.53 -3.09
CA ILE A 70 -7.45 -11.91 -2.45
C ILE A 70 -7.93 -10.74 -1.58
N PHE A 71 -9.22 -10.37 -1.74
CA PHE A 71 -9.85 -9.38 -0.88
C PHE A 71 -9.79 -9.80 0.59
N LYS A 72 -9.34 -8.89 1.44
CA LYS A 72 -9.15 -9.04 2.88
C LYS A 72 -10.37 -8.54 3.66
N GLY A 73 -10.60 -9.12 4.83
CA GLY A 73 -11.70 -8.73 5.70
C GLY A 73 -13.03 -9.37 5.34
N LYS A 74 -13.04 -10.59 4.78
CA LYS A 74 -14.26 -11.34 4.47
C LYS A 74 -14.87 -12.01 5.70
N ASN A 75 -14.05 -12.48 6.64
CA ASN A 75 -14.52 -13.08 7.89
C ASN A 75 -14.32 -12.13 9.08
N GLN A 76 -15.05 -12.37 10.18
CA GLN A 76 -15.08 -11.45 11.32
C GLN A 76 -13.73 -11.31 12.04
N ILE A 77 -12.93 -12.37 12.10
CA ILE A 77 -11.62 -12.35 12.74
C ILE A 77 -10.67 -11.42 11.97
N GLU A 78 -10.62 -11.58 10.65
CA GLU A 78 -9.80 -10.76 9.76
C GLU A 78 -10.29 -9.30 9.76
N ARG A 79 -11.62 -9.07 9.75
CA ARG A 79 -12.21 -7.73 9.86
C ARG A 79 -11.75 -7.01 11.12
N ASN A 80 -11.88 -7.66 12.26
CA ASN A 80 -11.48 -7.10 13.56
C ASN A 80 -9.98 -6.80 13.58
N LYS A 81 -9.17 -7.69 13.03
CA LYS A 81 -7.72 -7.50 12.94
C LYS A 81 -7.38 -6.26 12.10
N ILE A 82 -7.92 -6.13 10.88
CA ILE A 82 -7.62 -5.00 9.99
C ILE A 82 -8.12 -3.67 10.57
N LEU A 83 -9.30 -3.66 11.19
CA LEU A 83 -9.83 -2.49 11.88
C LEU A 83 -8.93 -2.05 13.06
N ASN A 84 -8.45 -3.00 13.85
CA ASN A 84 -7.53 -2.72 14.95
C ASN A 84 -6.16 -2.23 14.44
N ASP A 85 -5.66 -2.81 13.35
CA ASP A 85 -4.44 -2.37 12.68
C ASP A 85 -4.58 -0.91 12.19
N ALA A 86 -5.70 -0.54 11.58
CA ALA A 86 -5.99 0.83 11.14
C ALA A 86 -6.00 1.82 12.30
N LYS A 87 -6.72 1.49 13.38
CA LYS A 87 -6.81 2.33 14.59
C LYS A 87 -5.43 2.51 15.25
N ALA A 88 -4.63 1.45 15.31
CA ALA A 88 -3.29 1.50 15.90
C ALA A 88 -2.34 2.38 15.07
N LEU A 89 -2.39 2.28 13.73
CA LEU A 89 -1.62 3.15 12.84
C LEU A 89 -2.04 4.61 13.00
N SER A 90 -3.34 4.90 12.92
CA SER A 90 -3.86 6.26 13.11
C SER A 90 -3.43 6.87 14.45
N SER A 91 -3.52 6.11 15.54
CA SER A 91 -3.08 6.53 16.88
C SER A 91 -1.55 6.63 17.03
N SER A 92 -0.80 6.10 16.09
CA SER A 92 0.67 6.17 16.10
C SER A 92 1.23 7.41 15.41
N GLY A 93 0.35 8.20 14.75
CA GLY A 93 0.72 9.46 14.12
C GLY A 93 1.12 9.33 12.64
N VAL A 94 0.75 8.24 11.95
CA VAL A 94 0.87 8.21 10.48
C VAL A 94 0.03 9.33 9.88
N PHE A 95 0.47 9.91 8.76
CA PHE A 95 -0.29 11.00 8.12
C PHE A 95 -1.41 10.48 7.19
N SER A 96 -1.35 9.21 6.77
CA SER A 96 -2.34 8.56 5.91
C SER A 96 -2.21 7.04 5.98
N ILE A 97 -3.27 6.31 5.57
CA ILE A 97 -3.30 4.84 5.54
C ILE A 97 -3.81 4.37 4.17
N VAL A 98 -3.01 3.53 3.49
CA VAL A 98 -3.44 2.81 2.29
C VAL A 98 -4.24 1.57 2.71
N LEU A 99 -5.40 1.39 2.08
CA LEU A 99 -6.28 0.22 2.21
C LEU A 99 -6.25 -0.53 0.88
N GLU A 100 -5.48 -1.63 0.81
CA GLU A 100 -5.36 -2.43 -0.43
C GLU A 100 -6.22 -3.69 -0.37
N CYS A 101 -7.08 -3.85 -1.37
CA CYS A 101 -7.97 -5.02 -1.52
C CYS A 101 -8.76 -5.33 -0.23
N VAL A 102 -9.19 -4.32 0.51
CA VAL A 102 -10.03 -4.46 1.70
C VAL A 102 -11.49 -4.52 1.29
N GLU A 103 -12.25 -5.42 1.91
CA GLU A 103 -13.69 -5.56 1.67
C GLU A 103 -14.41 -4.21 1.85
N LYS A 104 -15.31 -3.89 0.92
CA LYS A 104 -15.91 -2.56 0.72
C LYS A 104 -16.57 -1.99 1.98
N SER A 105 -17.35 -2.81 2.70
CA SER A 105 -18.03 -2.37 3.92
C SER A 105 -17.03 -2.15 5.07
N LEU A 106 -15.98 -2.97 5.15
CA LEU A 106 -14.91 -2.79 6.13
C LEU A 106 -14.10 -1.54 5.87
N ALA A 107 -13.72 -1.27 4.61
CA ALA A 107 -13.00 -0.06 4.25
C ALA A 107 -13.78 1.21 4.63
N LYS A 108 -15.11 1.23 4.39
CA LYS A 108 -16.00 2.31 4.86
C LYS A 108 -15.96 2.48 6.38
N ILE A 109 -16.05 1.38 7.13
CA ILE A 109 -15.98 1.41 8.61
C ILE A 109 -14.63 1.96 9.07
N ILE A 110 -13.53 1.53 8.46
CA ILE A 110 -12.19 2.01 8.77
C ILE A 110 -12.10 3.52 8.55
N THR A 111 -12.47 4.00 7.36
CA THR A 111 -12.43 5.43 7.01
C THR A 111 -13.18 6.27 8.04
N ASN A 112 -14.36 5.83 8.48
CA ASN A 112 -15.14 6.54 9.50
C ASN A 112 -14.56 6.41 10.93
N SER A 113 -13.63 5.48 11.17
CA SER A 113 -13.12 5.17 12.52
C SER A 113 -11.73 5.74 12.79
N VAL A 114 -11.02 6.20 11.77
CA VAL A 114 -9.66 6.77 11.91
C VAL A 114 -9.68 8.29 11.71
N LYS A 115 -8.66 8.98 12.23
CA LYS A 115 -8.56 10.43 12.14
C LYS A 115 -7.67 10.93 11.00
N VAL A 116 -7.08 10.00 10.25
CA VAL A 116 -6.16 10.29 9.15
C VAL A 116 -6.78 9.88 7.83
N PRO A 117 -6.47 10.54 6.72
CA PRO A 117 -6.99 10.18 5.41
C PRO A 117 -6.69 8.72 5.05
N THR A 118 -7.67 8.05 4.46
CA THR A 118 -7.54 6.70 3.89
C THR A 118 -7.46 6.77 2.38
N ILE A 119 -6.56 5.98 1.80
CA ILE A 119 -6.36 5.88 0.35
C ILE A 119 -6.66 4.46 -0.08
N GLY A 120 -7.71 4.29 -0.89
CA GLY A 120 -8.15 2.98 -1.36
C GLY A 120 -7.45 2.58 -2.66
N ILE A 121 -7.02 1.32 -2.72
CA ILE A 121 -6.66 0.64 -3.96
C ILE A 121 -7.39 -0.70 -4.01
N GLY A 122 -8.38 -0.82 -4.89
CA GLY A 122 -9.26 -1.98 -4.91
C GLY A 122 -10.05 -2.19 -3.61
N ALA A 123 -10.37 -1.13 -2.88
CA ALA A 123 -11.09 -1.20 -1.61
C ALA A 123 -12.50 -0.60 -1.73
N SER A 124 -12.69 0.66 -1.40
CA SER A 124 -14.02 1.30 -1.38
C SER A 124 -13.96 2.73 -1.90
N ALA A 125 -15.00 3.14 -2.64
CA ALA A 125 -15.20 4.53 -3.03
C ALA A 125 -15.45 5.48 -1.83
N HIS A 126 -15.65 4.94 -0.63
CA HIS A 126 -15.79 5.72 0.60
C HIS A 126 -14.45 6.09 1.25
N CYS A 127 -13.31 5.59 0.75
CA CYS A 127 -12.01 6.11 1.16
C CYS A 127 -11.85 7.57 0.73
N ASP A 128 -11.09 8.35 1.49
CA ASP A 128 -10.88 9.78 1.23
C ASP A 128 -10.13 10.04 -0.08
N GLY A 129 -9.30 9.10 -0.53
CA GLY A 129 -8.61 9.12 -1.80
C GLY A 129 -8.57 7.75 -2.48
N GLN A 130 -8.23 7.74 -3.77
CA GLN A 130 -8.07 6.53 -4.57
C GLN A 130 -6.73 6.56 -5.31
N ILE A 131 -6.10 5.40 -5.44
CA ILE A 131 -4.86 5.24 -6.19
C ILE A 131 -4.93 3.96 -7.04
N LEU A 132 -4.23 3.95 -8.16
CA LEU A 132 -4.02 2.78 -9.01
C LEU A 132 -2.54 2.66 -9.37
N VAL A 133 -2.09 1.42 -9.60
CA VAL A 133 -0.76 1.16 -10.16
C VAL A 133 -0.73 1.64 -11.61
N THR A 134 0.30 2.40 -11.98
CA THR A 134 0.45 2.98 -13.33
C THR A 134 0.43 1.91 -14.41
N ASP A 135 1.10 0.78 -14.22
CA ASP A 135 1.12 -0.33 -15.18
C ASP A 135 -0.27 -0.93 -15.41
N ASP A 136 -1.09 -1.01 -14.36
CA ASP A 136 -2.47 -1.48 -14.46
C ASP A 136 -3.34 -0.46 -15.22
N LEU A 137 -3.21 0.82 -14.87
CA LEU A 137 -3.94 1.93 -15.46
C LEU A 137 -3.67 2.07 -16.96
N LEU A 138 -2.41 1.90 -17.37
CA LEU A 138 -1.96 1.98 -18.76
C LEU A 138 -2.13 0.66 -19.53
N GLY A 139 -2.55 -0.42 -18.87
CA GLY A 139 -2.72 -1.72 -19.50
C GLY A 139 -1.42 -2.38 -19.93
N LEU A 140 -0.33 -2.13 -19.21
CA LEU A 140 0.96 -2.82 -19.37
C LEU A 140 0.94 -4.19 -18.68
N ASN A 141 0.26 -4.28 -17.53
CA ASN A 141 0.10 -5.53 -16.79
C ASN A 141 -0.80 -6.51 -17.59
N PRO A 142 -0.37 -7.76 -17.83
CA PRO A 142 -1.20 -8.76 -18.50
C PRO A 142 -2.43 -9.17 -17.68
N ASN A 143 -2.37 -9.04 -16.36
CA ASN A 143 -3.47 -9.40 -15.48
C ASN A 143 -4.62 -8.39 -15.58
N ASN A 144 -5.85 -8.89 -15.47
CA ASN A 144 -7.06 -8.06 -15.43
C ASN A 144 -7.65 -8.10 -14.01
N PHE A 145 -7.39 -7.06 -13.23
CA PHE A 145 -8.03 -6.90 -11.93
C PHE A 145 -9.43 -6.26 -12.09
N ARG A 146 -10.45 -6.84 -11.46
CA ARG A 146 -11.84 -6.36 -11.59
C ARG A 146 -12.07 -4.91 -11.14
N PHE A 147 -11.24 -4.41 -10.24
CA PHE A 147 -11.34 -3.05 -9.71
C PHE A 147 -10.56 -2.02 -10.53
N VAL A 148 -9.78 -2.45 -11.54
CA VAL A 148 -8.97 -1.57 -12.37
C VAL A 148 -9.73 -1.22 -13.64
N LYS A 149 -9.96 0.08 -13.85
CA LYS A 149 -10.34 0.62 -15.15
C LYS A 149 -9.06 0.92 -15.92
N LYS A 150 -8.83 0.19 -17.01
CA LYS A 150 -7.72 0.50 -17.93
C LYS A 150 -8.09 1.72 -18.77
N TYR A 151 -7.22 2.70 -18.82
CA TYR A 151 -7.39 3.91 -19.64
C TYR A 151 -6.65 3.80 -20.98
N ALA A 152 -5.73 2.87 -21.12
CA ALA A 152 -5.00 2.54 -22.33
C ALA A 152 -4.73 1.03 -22.40
N ASN A 153 -4.20 0.57 -23.53
CA ASN A 153 -3.70 -0.80 -23.70
C ASN A 153 -2.32 -0.75 -24.37
N LEU A 154 -1.36 -0.19 -23.63
CA LEU A 154 0.00 -0.01 -24.14
C LEU A 154 0.70 -1.34 -24.39
N ARG A 155 0.38 -2.39 -23.64
CA ARG A 155 0.89 -3.74 -23.89
C ARG A 155 0.63 -4.19 -25.32
N LYS A 156 -0.62 -4.02 -25.81
CA LYS A 156 -1.01 -4.39 -27.17
C LYS A 156 -0.25 -3.57 -28.23
N VAL A 157 0.02 -2.31 -27.95
CA VAL A 157 0.80 -1.45 -28.86
C VAL A 157 2.24 -1.94 -28.94
N ILE A 158 2.87 -2.19 -27.77
CA ILE A 158 4.25 -2.70 -27.69
C ILE A 158 4.38 -4.05 -28.39
N ASP A 159 3.49 -4.99 -28.09
CA ASP A 159 3.51 -6.35 -28.68
C ASP A 159 3.37 -6.34 -30.20
N LYS A 160 2.65 -5.35 -30.78
CA LYS A 160 2.56 -5.14 -32.24
C LYS A 160 3.82 -4.53 -32.83
N THR A 161 4.44 -3.61 -32.12
CA THR A 161 5.61 -2.84 -32.60
C THR A 161 6.89 -3.65 -32.48
N ILE A 162 6.99 -4.45 -31.43
CA ILE A 162 8.16 -5.31 -31.15
C ILE A 162 7.67 -6.77 -31.18
N PRO A 163 7.51 -7.37 -32.37
CA PRO A 163 7.11 -8.77 -32.44
C PRO A 163 8.18 -9.64 -31.78
N TRP A 164 7.81 -10.28 -30.67
CA TRP A 164 8.70 -11.14 -29.91
C TRP A 164 9.06 -12.38 -30.76
N ARG A 165 10.26 -12.41 -31.33
CA ARG A 165 10.81 -13.55 -32.05
C ARG A 165 11.53 -14.49 -31.06
N GLY A 166 10.83 -14.91 -30.02
CA GLY A 166 11.33 -15.90 -29.09
C GLY A 166 10.85 -17.29 -29.47
N LYS A 167 11.52 -17.91 -30.40
CA LYS A 167 11.67 -19.35 -30.52
C LYS A 167 13.17 -19.60 -30.74
N GLY A 168 13.87 -19.86 -29.70
CA GLY A 168 15.11 -20.54 -29.63
C GLY A 168 14.93 -21.68 -28.68
#